data_4c97efa39626b3d7458b1726794d7686
#
_entry.id   4c97efa39626b3d7458b1726794d7686
#
_cell.length_a   1.000
_cell.length_b   1.000
_cell.length_c   1.000
_cell.angle_alpha   90.00
_cell.angle_beta   90.00
_cell.angle_gamma   90.00
#
_symmetry.space_group_name_H-M   'P 1'
#
loop_
_entity.id
_entity.type
_entity.pdbx_description
1 polymer ?
#
loop_
_entity_poly.entity_id
_entity_poly.type
_entity_poly.pdbx_seq_one_letter_code
_entity_poly.pdbx_strand_id
1 'polypeptide(L)'
;CLADKLDMVIPELSEFIREENCTYSKIYSSFCEYCNVFSEPVHLCGLSLGAVLALNYAIDFPQKAGSLVLIAPQYDMPKFLLKIQNVLFKFMPESQFKDIGFCKKDFITLTNSMADLDFTRELDRVKCPVLVMCGEKDKVNKKAAINLTGKLTNAKFVTIDHSGHEVNMDNPQGLVKAIEMYGDMVNI
;
A
#
# COMPACT_ATOMS: atom_id res chain seq x y z
N CYS A 1 7.91 6.69 -19.54
CA CYS A 1 6.96 6.69 -18.41
C CYS A 1 6.28 5.33 -18.34
N LEU A 2 5.94 4.82 -17.14
CA LEU A 2 5.22 3.53 -17.04
C LEU A 2 3.89 3.56 -17.79
N ALA A 3 3.19 4.67 -17.78
CA ALA A 3 1.92 4.86 -18.50
C ALA A 3 2.02 4.73 -20.04
N ASP A 4 3.21 4.85 -20.60
CA ASP A 4 3.41 4.65 -22.05
C ASP A 4 3.50 3.15 -22.41
N LYS A 5 3.69 2.29 -21.40
CA LYS A 5 3.93 0.85 -21.55
C LYS A 5 2.83 -0.02 -20.96
N LEU A 6 2.10 0.50 -20.00
CA LEU A 6 1.07 -0.22 -19.24
C LEU A 6 -0.26 0.54 -19.29
N ASP A 7 -1.35 -0.20 -19.38
CA ASP A 7 -2.70 0.36 -19.19
C ASP A 7 -2.92 0.59 -17.69
N MET A 8 -2.65 1.82 -17.25
CA MET A 8 -2.63 2.20 -15.84
C MET A 8 -3.90 2.93 -15.44
N VAL A 9 -4.53 2.47 -14.36
CA VAL A 9 -5.63 3.17 -13.72
C VAL A 9 -5.20 3.57 -12.30
N ILE A 10 -5.39 4.84 -11.95
CA ILE A 10 -4.97 5.41 -10.67
C ILE A 10 -6.22 5.95 -9.95
N PRO A 11 -6.91 5.12 -9.15
CA PRO A 11 -8.08 5.58 -8.41
C PRO A 11 -7.69 6.49 -7.25
N GLU A 12 -8.47 7.53 -7.05
CA GLU A 12 -8.39 8.38 -5.87
C GLU A 12 -8.95 7.64 -4.64
N LEU A 13 -8.12 7.34 -3.63
CA LEU A 13 -8.58 6.61 -2.45
C LEU A 13 -9.66 7.36 -1.66
N SER A 14 -9.68 8.69 -1.74
CA SER A 14 -10.74 9.53 -1.17
C SER A 14 -12.11 9.26 -1.78
N GLU A 15 -12.19 8.83 -3.04
CA GLU A 15 -13.46 8.48 -3.71
C GLU A 15 -14.07 7.18 -3.17
N PHE A 16 -13.27 6.34 -2.51
CA PHE A 16 -13.77 5.13 -1.83
C PHE A 16 -14.46 5.42 -0.49
N ILE A 17 -14.41 6.69 -0.02
CA ILE A 17 -15.10 7.16 1.18
C ILE A 17 -16.48 7.65 0.78
N ARG A 18 -17.46 6.76 0.73
CA ARG A 18 -18.83 7.09 0.28
C ARG A 18 -19.77 7.53 1.40
N GLU A 19 -19.36 7.41 2.66
CA GLU A 19 -20.23 7.63 3.82
C GLU A 19 -19.50 8.33 4.97
N GLU A 20 -20.26 8.83 5.95
CA GLU A 20 -19.71 9.21 7.25
C GLU A 20 -19.00 8.01 7.92
N ASN A 21 -17.88 8.27 8.60
CA ASN A 21 -16.97 7.30 9.23
C ASN A 21 -16.06 6.53 8.25
N CYS A 22 -15.00 7.21 7.85
CA CYS A 22 -13.91 6.64 7.07
C CYS A 22 -13.16 5.58 7.88
N THR A 23 -13.50 4.31 7.73
CA THR A 23 -12.79 3.18 8.33
C THR A 23 -12.07 2.35 7.28
N TYR A 24 -11.02 1.64 7.68
CA TYR A 24 -10.29 0.73 6.79
C TYR A 24 -11.22 -0.28 6.11
N SER A 25 -12.13 -0.90 6.87
CA SER A 25 -13.06 -1.89 6.32
C SER A 25 -13.94 -1.31 5.20
N LYS A 26 -14.40 -0.05 5.32
CA LYS A 26 -15.20 0.60 4.29
C LYS A 26 -14.39 0.91 3.04
N ILE A 27 -13.20 1.50 3.20
CA ILE A 27 -12.28 1.75 2.08
C ILE A 27 -11.92 0.43 1.38
N TYR A 28 -11.61 -0.60 2.15
CA TYR A 28 -11.27 -1.91 1.61
C TYR A 28 -12.43 -2.54 0.85
N SER A 29 -13.67 -2.46 1.36
CA SER A 29 -14.85 -2.94 0.63
C SER A 29 -15.02 -2.24 -0.72
N SER A 30 -14.94 -0.91 -0.74
CA SER A 30 -15.04 -0.13 -1.99
C SER A 30 -13.88 -0.43 -2.94
N PHE A 31 -12.68 -0.64 -2.42
CA PHE A 31 -11.51 -1.05 -3.21
C PHE A 31 -11.71 -2.44 -3.84
N CYS A 32 -12.27 -3.40 -3.08
CA CYS A 32 -12.60 -4.71 -3.61
C CYS A 32 -13.67 -4.64 -4.72
N GLU A 33 -14.73 -3.84 -4.52
CA GLU A 33 -15.74 -3.59 -5.55
C GLU A 33 -15.11 -3.04 -6.83
N TYR A 34 -14.21 -2.05 -6.69
CA TYR A 34 -13.48 -1.46 -7.80
C TYR A 34 -12.60 -2.49 -8.53
N CYS A 35 -11.79 -3.26 -7.81
CA CYS A 35 -10.95 -4.29 -8.42
C CYS A 35 -11.76 -5.42 -9.08
N ASN A 36 -12.93 -5.74 -8.54
CA ASN A 36 -13.77 -6.83 -9.03
C ASN A 36 -14.51 -6.54 -10.34
N VAL A 37 -14.48 -5.29 -10.86
CA VAL A 37 -15.03 -4.98 -12.18
C VAL A 37 -14.14 -5.49 -13.32
N PHE A 38 -12.86 -5.73 -13.06
CA PHE A 38 -11.93 -6.27 -14.03
C PHE A 38 -12.11 -7.79 -14.17
N SER A 39 -12.19 -8.27 -15.41
CA SER A 39 -12.33 -9.70 -15.72
C SER A 39 -11.04 -10.48 -15.52
N GLU A 40 -9.91 -9.84 -15.87
CA GLU A 40 -8.58 -10.42 -15.76
C GLU A 40 -7.94 -10.14 -14.38
N PRO A 41 -6.98 -10.96 -13.95
CA PRO A 41 -6.21 -10.66 -12.73
C PRO A 41 -5.54 -9.29 -12.81
N VAL A 42 -5.68 -8.50 -11.73
CA VAL A 42 -5.15 -7.14 -11.67
C VAL A 42 -3.73 -7.13 -11.11
N HIS A 43 -2.87 -6.27 -11.68
CA HIS A 43 -1.55 -5.95 -11.15
C HIS A 43 -1.67 -4.73 -10.25
N LEU A 44 -1.41 -4.90 -8.95
CA LEU A 44 -1.65 -3.86 -7.94
C LEU A 44 -0.34 -3.21 -7.50
N CYS A 45 -0.28 -1.89 -7.59
CA CYS A 45 0.83 -1.09 -7.06
C CYS A 45 0.29 -0.12 -5.99
N GLY A 46 0.82 -0.20 -4.78
CA GLY A 46 0.37 0.65 -3.69
C GLY A 46 1.50 1.15 -2.79
N LEU A 47 1.38 2.41 -2.36
CA LEU A 47 2.24 3.02 -1.35
C LEU A 47 1.49 3.10 -0.02
N SER A 48 2.14 2.73 1.08
CA SER A 48 1.61 2.88 2.44
C SER A 48 0.22 2.24 2.61
N LEU A 49 -0.85 3.01 2.78
CA LEU A 49 -2.23 2.52 2.82
C LEU A 49 -2.59 1.70 1.57
N GLY A 50 -2.19 2.19 0.39
CA GLY A 50 -2.39 1.45 -0.87
C GLY A 50 -1.71 0.09 -0.88
N ALA A 51 -0.53 -0.04 -0.26
CA ALA A 51 0.16 -1.32 -0.12
C ALA A 51 -0.59 -2.28 0.82
N VAL A 52 -1.17 -1.76 1.90
CA VAL A 52 -2.00 -2.56 2.83
C VAL A 52 -3.26 -3.07 2.13
N LEU A 53 -3.94 -2.21 1.35
CA LEU A 53 -5.13 -2.60 0.57
C LEU A 53 -4.80 -3.66 -0.48
N ALA A 54 -3.70 -3.48 -1.23
CA ALA A 54 -3.25 -4.41 -2.25
C ALA A 54 -2.87 -5.79 -1.65
N LEU A 55 -2.17 -5.79 -0.52
CA LEU A 55 -1.82 -7.02 0.19
C LEU A 55 -3.08 -7.76 0.68
N ASN A 56 -4.01 -7.05 1.32
CA ASN A 56 -5.26 -7.63 1.80
C ASN A 56 -6.08 -8.22 0.64
N TYR A 57 -6.16 -7.51 -0.48
CA TYR A 57 -6.86 -8.01 -1.68
C TYR A 57 -6.26 -9.30 -2.20
N ALA A 58 -4.93 -9.39 -2.29
CA ALA A 58 -4.26 -10.61 -2.76
C ALA A 58 -4.43 -11.79 -1.79
N ILE A 59 -4.61 -11.52 -0.49
CA ILE A 59 -4.94 -12.54 0.51
C ILE A 59 -6.37 -13.05 0.29
N ASP A 60 -7.35 -12.15 0.10
CA ASP A 60 -8.76 -12.52 0.00
C ASP A 60 -9.13 -13.05 -1.40
N PHE A 61 -8.47 -12.55 -2.43
CA PHE A 61 -8.72 -12.90 -3.83
C PHE A 61 -7.44 -13.37 -4.57
N PRO A 62 -6.77 -14.46 -4.12
CA PRO A 62 -5.47 -14.86 -4.65
C PRO A 62 -5.47 -15.20 -6.15
N GLN A 63 -6.63 -15.55 -6.73
CA GLN A 63 -6.77 -15.83 -8.17
C GLN A 63 -7.01 -14.57 -9.00
N LYS A 64 -7.33 -13.44 -8.36
CA LYS A 64 -7.57 -12.15 -9.01
C LYS A 64 -6.39 -11.19 -8.91
N ALA A 65 -5.39 -11.49 -8.12
CA ALA A 65 -4.15 -10.72 -8.03
C ALA A 65 -3.09 -11.31 -8.96
N GLY A 66 -2.74 -10.58 -10.03
CA GLY A 66 -1.73 -10.98 -11.00
C GLY A 66 -0.31 -10.77 -10.48
N SER A 67 -0.04 -9.62 -9.88
CA SER A 67 1.20 -9.30 -9.15
C SER A 67 1.00 -8.14 -8.18
N LEU A 68 1.94 -8.00 -7.23
CA LEU A 68 1.94 -6.89 -6.27
C LEU A 68 3.24 -6.09 -6.35
N VAL A 69 3.11 -4.77 -6.28
CA VAL A 69 4.19 -3.83 -5.98
C VAL A 69 3.80 -3.11 -4.68
N LEU A 70 4.45 -3.46 -3.58
CA LEU A 70 4.15 -2.96 -2.24
C LEU A 70 5.24 -2.00 -1.79
N ILE A 71 4.91 -0.70 -1.70
CA ILE A 71 5.86 0.34 -1.32
C ILE A 71 5.60 0.75 0.13
N ALA A 72 6.62 0.66 0.97
CA ALA A 72 6.56 0.93 2.42
C ALA A 72 5.39 0.20 3.13
N PRO A 73 5.19 -1.12 2.86
CA PRO A 73 4.05 -1.86 3.38
C PRO A 73 4.15 -2.10 4.89
N GLN A 74 2.98 -2.20 5.52
CA GLN A 74 2.80 -2.79 6.83
C GLN A 74 1.86 -4.00 6.69
N TYR A 75 2.16 -5.11 7.34
CA TYR A 75 1.36 -6.33 7.36
C TYR A 75 0.90 -6.73 8.77
N ASP A 76 1.55 -6.17 9.77
CA ASP A 76 1.21 -6.23 11.19
C ASP A 76 1.32 -4.79 11.73
N MET A 77 0.17 -4.21 12.09
CA MET A 77 0.12 -2.79 12.43
C MET A 77 0.80 -2.49 13.77
N PRO A 78 1.75 -1.55 13.78
CA PRO A 78 2.45 -1.19 15.00
C PRO A 78 1.54 -0.36 15.94
N LYS A 79 0.66 -1.03 16.70
CA LYS A 79 -0.38 -0.43 17.55
C LYS A 79 0.11 0.75 18.41
N PHE A 80 1.30 0.64 18.97
CA PHE A 80 1.85 1.70 19.80
C PHE A 80 2.22 2.96 18.98
N LEU A 81 2.84 2.75 17.80
CA LEU A 81 3.20 3.86 16.90
C LEU A 81 1.95 4.55 16.35
N LEU A 82 0.92 3.78 15.96
CA LEU A 82 -0.35 4.35 15.50
C LEU A 82 -1.04 5.17 16.58
N LYS A 83 -1.01 4.74 17.84
CA LYS A 83 -1.55 5.53 18.96
C LYS A 83 -0.81 6.85 19.15
N ILE A 84 0.52 6.84 19.10
CA ILE A 84 1.32 8.07 19.19
C ILE A 84 1.04 8.98 18.00
N GLN A 85 1.03 8.43 16.79
CA GLN A 85 0.75 9.16 15.56
C GLN A 85 -0.63 9.82 15.60
N ASN A 86 -1.66 9.12 16.06
CA ASN A 86 -3.01 9.67 16.20
C ASN A 86 -3.09 10.80 17.24
N VAL A 87 -2.29 10.73 18.32
CA VAL A 87 -2.19 11.85 19.26
C VAL A 87 -1.53 13.06 18.58
N LEU A 88 -0.45 12.87 17.82
CA LEU A 88 0.21 13.95 17.08
C LEU A 88 -0.74 14.58 16.04
N PHE A 89 -1.49 13.77 15.30
CA PHE A 89 -2.46 14.25 14.31
C PHE A 89 -3.51 15.18 14.89
N LYS A 90 -3.92 15.01 16.16
CA LYS A 90 -4.85 15.92 16.83
C LYS A 90 -4.32 17.36 16.93
N PHE A 91 -3.00 17.52 16.99
CA PHE A 91 -2.35 18.83 17.09
C PHE A 91 -1.90 19.42 15.73
N MET A 92 -1.91 18.62 14.66
CA MET A 92 -1.54 19.09 13.32
C MET A 92 -2.63 19.97 12.71
N PRO A 93 -2.27 21.01 11.91
CA PRO A 93 -3.24 21.84 11.19
C PRO A 93 -4.05 21.03 10.17
N GLU A 94 -5.30 21.39 9.97
CA GLU A 94 -6.21 20.70 9.05
C GLU A 94 -5.77 20.82 7.58
N SER A 95 -5.05 21.89 7.23
CA SER A 95 -4.49 22.09 5.89
C SER A 95 -3.59 20.94 5.41
N GLN A 96 -2.83 20.33 6.31
CA GLN A 96 -1.93 19.22 5.97
C GLN A 96 -2.67 17.92 5.58
N PHE A 97 -3.94 17.78 5.96
CA PHE A 97 -4.75 16.62 5.60
C PHE A 97 -5.47 16.80 4.26
N LYS A 98 -5.72 18.05 3.85
CA LYS A 98 -6.36 18.35 2.56
C LYS A 98 -5.51 17.90 1.38
N ASP A 99 -4.20 18.02 1.49
CA ASP A 99 -3.27 17.67 0.41
C ASP A 99 -3.24 16.16 0.11
N ILE A 100 -3.67 15.34 1.09
CA ILE A 100 -3.78 13.89 0.94
C ILE A 100 -5.23 13.42 0.66
N GLY A 101 -6.15 14.34 0.38
CA GLY A 101 -7.54 14.05 0.00
C GLY A 101 -8.46 13.63 1.15
N PHE A 102 -8.03 13.78 2.42
CA PHE A 102 -8.81 13.42 3.59
C PHE A 102 -9.09 14.63 4.49
N CYS A 103 -10.22 14.65 5.19
CA CYS A 103 -10.34 15.51 6.34
C CYS A 103 -9.61 14.90 7.55
N LYS A 104 -9.15 15.74 8.47
CA LYS A 104 -8.40 15.30 9.66
C LYS A 104 -9.16 14.25 10.50
N LYS A 105 -10.47 14.42 10.68
CA LYS A 105 -11.33 13.50 11.42
C LYS A 105 -11.35 12.13 10.76
N ASP A 106 -11.52 12.08 9.44
CA ASP A 106 -11.58 10.84 8.67
C ASP A 106 -10.25 10.11 8.70
N PHE A 107 -9.15 10.84 8.56
CA PHE A 107 -7.81 10.26 8.62
C PHE A 107 -7.49 9.63 9.98
N ILE A 108 -7.88 10.30 11.10
CA ILE A 108 -7.73 9.75 12.44
C ILE A 108 -8.64 8.53 12.65
N THR A 109 -9.87 8.56 12.11
CA THR A 109 -10.80 7.43 12.20
C THR A 109 -10.25 6.23 11.43
N LEU A 110 -9.74 6.46 10.21
CA LEU A 110 -9.09 5.44 9.38
C LEU A 110 -7.91 4.79 10.11
N THR A 111 -6.95 5.58 10.57
CA THR A 111 -5.75 5.06 11.24
C THR A 111 -6.07 4.33 12.55
N ASN A 112 -7.08 4.77 13.31
CA ASN A 112 -7.56 4.04 14.48
C ASN A 112 -8.17 2.68 14.10
N SER A 113 -8.94 2.61 13.01
CA SER A 113 -9.58 1.37 12.56
C SER A 113 -8.60 0.34 12.01
N MET A 114 -7.38 0.78 11.66
CA MET A 114 -6.30 -0.10 11.19
C MET A 114 -5.50 -0.74 12.34
N ALA A 115 -5.66 -0.28 13.57
CA ALA A 115 -4.78 -0.65 14.68
C ALA A 115 -4.73 -2.16 15.01
N ASP A 116 -5.76 -2.89 14.65
CA ASP A 116 -5.86 -4.34 14.89
C ASP A 116 -5.61 -5.20 13.64
N LEU A 117 -5.18 -4.59 12.52
CA LEU A 117 -4.84 -5.33 11.31
C LEU A 117 -3.53 -6.11 11.53
N ASP A 118 -3.59 -7.40 11.31
CA ASP A 118 -2.46 -8.32 11.33
C ASP A 118 -2.71 -9.44 10.31
N PHE A 119 -1.98 -9.42 9.22
CA PHE A 119 -2.08 -10.39 8.12
C PHE A 119 -1.07 -11.54 8.26
N THR A 120 -0.35 -11.63 9.37
CA THR A 120 0.78 -12.58 9.53
C THR A 120 0.40 -14.02 9.24
N ARG A 121 -0.83 -14.42 9.62
CA ARG A 121 -1.31 -15.80 9.49
C ARG A 121 -1.82 -16.14 8.09
N GLU A 122 -2.17 -15.13 7.30
CA GLU A 122 -2.79 -15.27 5.99
C GLU A 122 -1.82 -15.01 4.83
N LEU A 123 -0.55 -14.69 5.11
CA LEU A 123 0.45 -14.37 4.08
C LEU A 123 0.74 -15.52 3.12
N ASP A 124 0.54 -16.77 3.55
CA ASP A 124 0.67 -17.95 2.72
C ASP A 124 -0.37 -18.06 1.60
N ARG A 125 -1.46 -17.29 1.71
CA ARG A 125 -2.50 -17.18 0.66
C ARG A 125 -2.06 -16.31 -0.52
N VAL A 126 -1.06 -15.45 -0.37
CA VAL A 126 -0.50 -14.63 -1.46
C VAL A 126 0.29 -15.54 -2.40
N LYS A 127 -0.22 -15.76 -3.62
CA LYS A 127 0.35 -16.70 -4.61
C LYS A 127 1.07 -15.99 -5.75
N CYS A 128 0.66 -14.75 -6.04
CA CYS A 128 1.25 -13.97 -7.12
C CYS A 128 2.68 -13.49 -6.80
N PRO A 129 3.46 -13.09 -7.81
CA PRO A 129 4.75 -12.44 -7.62
C PRO A 129 4.60 -11.12 -6.85
N VAL A 130 5.53 -10.82 -5.93
CA VAL A 130 5.50 -9.60 -5.11
C VAL A 130 6.84 -8.87 -5.15
N LEU A 131 6.81 -7.58 -5.53
CA LEU A 131 7.91 -6.65 -5.33
C LEU A 131 7.62 -5.81 -4.08
N VAL A 132 8.47 -5.94 -3.08
CA VAL A 132 8.41 -5.11 -1.86
C VAL A 132 9.47 -4.04 -1.96
N MET A 133 9.09 -2.77 -1.80
CA MET A 133 10.00 -1.64 -1.87
C MET A 133 9.91 -0.76 -0.64
N CYS A 134 11.01 -0.08 -0.31
CA CYS A 134 11.03 0.92 0.74
C CYS A 134 12.13 1.95 0.46
N GLY A 135 11.88 3.20 0.81
CA GLY A 135 12.91 4.23 0.73
C GLY A 135 14.06 3.95 1.70
N GLU A 136 15.27 4.31 1.28
CA GLU A 136 16.49 4.14 2.06
C GLU A 136 16.39 4.76 3.46
N LYS A 137 15.76 5.94 3.54
CA LYS A 137 15.61 6.76 4.77
C LYS A 137 14.36 6.41 5.60
N ASP A 138 13.43 5.60 5.07
CA ASP A 138 12.22 5.17 5.78
C ASP A 138 12.53 4.03 6.77
N LYS A 139 13.15 4.38 7.87
CA LYS A 139 13.57 3.40 8.91
C LYS A 139 12.40 2.68 9.57
N VAL A 140 11.23 3.32 9.63
CA VAL A 140 10.04 2.78 10.31
C VAL A 140 9.46 1.62 9.51
N ASN A 141 9.24 1.80 8.21
CA ASN A 141 8.61 0.80 7.36
C ASN A 141 9.60 -0.22 6.79
N LYS A 142 10.89 0.14 6.68
CA LYS A 142 11.93 -0.74 6.10
C LYS A 142 12.04 -2.08 6.80
N LYS A 143 11.96 -2.09 8.14
CA LYS A 143 11.99 -3.35 8.92
C LYS A 143 10.78 -4.23 8.61
N ALA A 144 9.59 -3.64 8.56
CA ALA A 144 8.37 -4.36 8.22
C ALA A 144 8.41 -4.90 6.78
N ALA A 145 8.88 -4.09 5.82
CA ALA A 145 9.05 -4.48 4.43
C ALA A 145 10.00 -5.68 4.24
N ILE A 146 11.16 -5.66 4.90
CA ILE A 146 12.12 -6.78 4.87
C ILE A 146 11.51 -8.03 5.49
N ASN A 147 10.85 -7.90 6.65
CA ASN A 147 10.21 -9.02 7.32
C ASN A 147 9.07 -9.62 6.48
N LEU A 148 8.25 -8.77 5.85
CA LEU A 148 7.19 -9.21 4.93
C LEU A 148 7.77 -10.02 3.77
N THR A 149 8.84 -9.51 3.15
CA THR A 149 9.52 -10.22 2.05
C THR A 149 9.99 -11.62 2.47
N GLY A 150 10.55 -11.75 3.67
CA GLY A 150 10.98 -13.06 4.19
C GLY A 150 9.85 -14.03 4.53
N LYS A 151 8.61 -13.57 4.64
CA LYS A 151 7.42 -14.38 4.92
C LYS A 151 6.65 -14.79 3.66
N LEU A 152 6.82 -14.06 2.56
CA LEU A 152 6.16 -14.34 1.29
C LEU A 152 7.03 -15.30 0.44
N THR A 153 6.38 -16.23 -0.26
CA THR A 153 7.10 -17.27 -1.05
C THR A 153 7.73 -16.69 -2.32
N ASN A 154 7.04 -15.75 -3.00
CA ASN A 154 7.43 -15.22 -4.30
C ASN A 154 7.70 -13.71 -4.22
N ALA A 155 8.51 -13.29 -3.24
CA ALA A 155 8.76 -11.86 -3.02
C ALA A 155 10.23 -11.49 -3.22
N LYS A 156 10.46 -10.26 -3.72
CA LYS A 156 11.77 -9.61 -3.79
C LYS A 156 11.72 -8.28 -3.07
N PHE A 157 12.81 -7.91 -2.40
CA PHE A 157 12.94 -6.61 -1.73
C PHE A 157 13.89 -5.70 -2.48
N VAL A 158 13.52 -4.44 -2.67
CA VAL A 158 14.35 -3.39 -3.26
C VAL A 158 14.31 -2.15 -2.39
N THR A 159 15.47 -1.59 -2.09
CA THR A 159 15.60 -0.27 -1.47
C THR A 159 15.69 0.79 -2.57
N ILE A 160 14.94 1.88 -2.44
CA ILE A 160 15.03 3.03 -3.35
C ILE A 160 15.92 4.09 -2.68
N ASP A 161 17.06 4.36 -3.32
CA ASP A 161 18.08 5.26 -2.79
C ASP A 161 17.56 6.70 -2.68
N HIS A 162 18.11 7.44 -1.72
CA HIS A 162 17.85 8.87 -1.49
C HIS A 162 16.41 9.23 -1.15
N SER A 163 15.53 8.26 -0.90
CA SER A 163 14.11 8.46 -0.64
C SER A 163 13.70 8.13 0.80
N GLY A 164 12.69 8.82 1.29
CA GLY A 164 11.98 8.56 2.54
C GLY A 164 10.72 7.72 2.31
N HIS A 165 9.64 8.07 3.00
CA HIS A 165 8.36 7.36 2.88
C HIS A 165 7.68 7.57 1.53
N GLU A 166 7.69 8.80 1.02
CA GLU A 166 7.07 9.20 -0.24
C GLU A 166 8.04 8.98 -1.42
N VAL A 167 8.34 7.71 -1.68
CA VAL A 167 9.31 7.29 -2.70
C VAL A 167 8.97 7.85 -4.09
N ASN A 168 7.69 7.95 -4.40
CA ASN A 168 7.17 8.49 -5.65
C ASN A 168 7.47 9.98 -5.85
N MET A 169 7.66 10.73 -4.76
CA MET A 169 8.04 12.14 -4.76
C MET A 169 9.56 12.32 -4.69
N ASP A 170 10.22 11.55 -3.83
CA ASP A 170 11.65 11.70 -3.55
C ASP A 170 12.55 11.17 -4.68
N ASN A 171 12.20 10.01 -5.26
CA ASN A 171 12.98 9.39 -6.34
C ASN A 171 12.09 8.63 -7.33
N PRO A 172 11.26 9.33 -8.14
CA PRO A 172 10.35 8.68 -9.09
C PRO A 172 11.08 7.88 -10.17
N GLN A 173 12.28 8.30 -10.59
CA GLN A 173 13.09 7.57 -11.58
C GLN A 173 13.58 6.22 -11.03
N GLY A 174 14.08 6.22 -9.79
CA GLY A 174 14.49 4.98 -9.11
C GLY A 174 13.32 4.01 -8.92
N LEU A 175 12.15 4.54 -8.56
CA LEU A 175 10.92 3.77 -8.43
C LEU A 175 10.51 3.11 -9.75
N VAL A 176 10.41 3.90 -10.83
CA VAL A 176 10.04 3.41 -12.17
C VAL A 176 11.01 2.33 -12.63
N LYS A 177 12.32 2.57 -12.53
CA LYS A 177 13.36 1.60 -12.91
C LYS A 177 13.21 0.28 -12.15
N ALA A 178 12.93 0.32 -10.84
CA ALA A 178 12.75 -0.88 -10.04
C ALA A 178 11.50 -1.67 -10.47
N ILE A 179 10.40 -0.99 -10.79
CA ILE A 179 9.16 -1.62 -11.29
C ILE A 179 9.38 -2.25 -12.66
N GLU A 180 10.03 -1.55 -13.60
CA GLU A 180 10.32 -2.07 -14.94
C GLU A 180 11.19 -3.32 -14.88
N MET A 181 12.31 -3.26 -14.12
CA MET A 181 13.20 -4.42 -13.95
C MET A 181 12.49 -5.63 -13.32
N TYR A 182 11.50 -5.39 -12.47
CA TYR A 182 10.69 -6.47 -11.90
C TYR A 182 9.66 -6.99 -12.88
N GLY A 183 8.99 -6.10 -13.61
CA GLY A 183 8.02 -6.47 -14.65
C GLY A 183 8.63 -7.37 -15.71
N ASP A 184 9.82 -7.04 -16.20
CA ASP A 184 10.58 -7.86 -17.16
C ASP A 184 10.88 -9.27 -16.61
N MET A 185 11.11 -9.42 -15.29
CA MET A 185 11.39 -10.72 -14.68
C MET A 185 10.16 -11.61 -14.49
N VAL A 186 8.97 -11.03 -14.40
CA VAL A 186 7.71 -11.75 -14.14
C VAL A 186 6.74 -11.70 -15.33
N ASN A 187 7.22 -11.21 -16.48
CA ASN A 187 6.49 -11.12 -17.76
C ASN A 187 5.17 -10.31 -17.67
N ILE A 188 5.25 -9.12 -17.04
CA ILE A 188 4.14 -8.16 -16.96
C ILE A 188 4.36 -7.02 -17.95
#